data_364aeb29abaf51cb3f3105ca8143f388
#
_entry.id   364aeb29abaf51cb3f3105ca8143f388
#
_cell.length_a   1.000
_cell.length_b   1.000
_cell.length_c   1.000
_cell.angle_alpha   90.00
_cell.angle_beta   90.00
_cell.angle_gamma   90.00
#
_symmetry.space_group_name_H-M   'P 1'
#
loop_
_entity.id
_entity.type
_entity.pdbx_description
1 polymer ?
#
loop_
_entity_poly.entity_id
_entity_poly.type
_entity_poly.pdbx_seq_one_letter_code
_entity_poly.pdbx_strand_id
1 'polypeptide(L)'
;MIDRIDRKREVLVHVAKYCFEGTLEAHKEFIPLEIVPHGSQPTHRCCVYREREVLRNRVDWACGRASVYDGENHYTFTDQPVAVMNSACEGCPLQRYTVTSNCQHCMAQRCLQACRFGAITMTHQGAIINPDKCRECGMCAQACPYNAIADARRPCVRSCPVDAISVDKKNRRASIDYNKCISCGNCTVACPFSAISDVSMITDVI
;
A
#
# COMPACT_ATOMS: atom_id res chain seq x y z
N MET A 1 14.41 7.07 13.87
CA MET A 1 13.39 6.79 12.82
C MET A 1 12.39 5.82 13.42
N ILE A 2 11.15 6.23 13.62
CA ILE A 2 10.11 5.36 14.19
C ILE A 2 9.72 4.35 13.12
N ASP A 3 9.91 3.06 13.39
CA ASP A 3 9.57 1.99 12.46
C ASP A 3 8.03 1.85 12.37
N ARG A 4 7.56 1.28 11.26
CA ARG A 4 6.14 0.97 11.04
C ARG A 4 5.56 0.03 12.13
N ILE A 5 6.41 -0.83 12.68
CA ILE A 5 6.06 -1.75 13.78
C ILE A 5 5.82 -0.95 15.06
N ASP A 6 6.66 0.06 15.32
CA ASP A 6 6.53 0.91 16.50
C ASP A 6 5.21 1.67 16.50
N ARG A 7 4.80 2.25 15.36
CA ARG A 7 3.50 2.95 15.25
C ARG A 7 2.30 2.04 15.47
N LYS A 8 2.35 0.82 14.96
CA LYS A 8 1.28 -0.16 15.22
C LYS A 8 1.23 -0.52 16.70
N ARG A 9 2.39 -0.79 17.29
CA ARG A 9 2.52 -1.12 18.72
C ARG A 9 2.03 0.00 19.62
N GLU A 10 2.36 1.26 19.28
CA GLU A 10 1.93 2.44 20.02
C GLU A 10 0.40 2.54 20.06
N VAL A 11 -0.28 2.36 18.92
CA VAL A 11 -1.75 2.32 18.87
C VAL A 11 -2.31 1.19 19.73
N LEU A 12 -1.76 -0.02 19.62
CA LEU A 12 -2.23 -1.17 20.40
C LEU A 12 -2.05 -0.96 21.90
N VAL A 13 -0.97 -0.31 22.34
CA VAL A 13 -0.73 0.03 23.75
C VAL A 13 -1.78 1.02 24.27
N HIS A 14 -2.12 2.07 23.51
CA HIS A 14 -3.16 3.02 23.91
C HIS A 14 -4.54 2.37 23.98
N VAL A 15 -4.89 1.56 22.97
CA VAL A 15 -6.17 0.84 22.95
C VAL A 15 -6.27 -0.12 24.12
N ALA A 16 -5.22 -0.92 24.38
CA ALA A 16 -5.20 -1.87 25.51
C ALA A 16 -5.33 -1.13 26.84
N LYS A 17 -4.58 -0.04 27.05
CA LYS A 17 -4.66 0.78 28.25
C LYS A 17 -6.09 1.25 28.54
N TYR A 18 -6.72 1.92 27.57
CA TYR A 18 -8.08 2.44 27.75
C TYR A 18 -9.14 1.32 27.83
N CYS A 19 -8.87 0.14 27.24
CA CYS A 19 -9.72 -1.03 27.39
C CYS A 19 -9.69 -1.56 28.85
N PHE A 20 -8.50 -1.72 29.42
CA PHE A 20 -8.33 -2.11 30.83
C PHE A 20 -8.95 -1.09 31.81
N GLU A 21 -8.89 0.20 31.48
CA GLU A 21 -9.50 1.26 32.28
C GLU A 21 -11.03 1.37 32.10
N GLY A 22 -11.62 0.63 31.16
CA GLY A 22 -13.04 0.72 30.80
C GLY A 22 -13.46 2.05 30.17
N THR A 23 -12.50 2.83 29.64
CA THR A 23 -12.71 4.19 29.14
C THR A 23 -12.48 4.32 27.63
N LEU A 24 -12.30 3.20 26.91
CA LEU A 24 -11.92 3.17 25.49
C LEU A 24 -12.87 3.99 24.61
N GLU A 25 -14.19 3.85 24.76
CA GLU A 25 -15.18 4.58 23.92
C GLU A 25 -15.09 6.11 24.07
N ALA A 26 -14.67 6.60 25.24
CA ALA A 26 -14.48 8.02 25.49
C ALA A 26 -13.15 8.56 24.92
N HIS A 27 -12.13 7.71 24.77
CA HIS A 27 -10.77 8.14 24.41
C HIS A 27 -10.36 7.76 22.99
N LYS A 28 -11.00 6.81 22.33
CA LYS A 28 -10.59 6.28 21.01
C LYS A 28 -10.38 7.37 19.95
N GLU A 29 -11.23 8.42 19.94
CA GLU A 29 -11.13 9.53 19.00
C GLU A 29 -9.92 10.44 19.28
N PHE A 30 -9.40 10.43 20.51
CA PHE A 30 -8.28 11.25 20.94
C PHE A 30 -6.92 10.55 20.79
N ILE A 31 -6.88 9.22 20.72
CA ILE A 31 -5.62 8.45 20.55
C ILE A 31 -4.76 8.98 19.38
N PRO A 32 -5.30 9.31 18.18
CA PRO A 32 -4.49 9.89 17.11
C PRO A 32 -3.84 11.24 17.46
N LEU A 33 -4.48 12.03 18.34
CA LEU A 33 -3.94 13.29 18.83
C LEU A 33 -2.90 13.11 19.93
N GLU A 34 -3.03 12.07 20.73
CA GLU A 34 -2.04 11.72 21.76
C GLU A 34 -0.74 11.27 21.10
N ILE A 35 -0.82 10.46 20.02
CA ILE A 35 0.33 9.95 19.28
C ILE A 35 0.97 11.04 18.39
N VAL A 36 0.15 11.90 17.78
CA VAL A 36 0.59 13.01 16.91
C VAL A 36 -0.11 14.30 17.38
N PRO A 37 0.47 15.00 18.38
CA PRO A 37 -0.11 16.20 18.97
C PRO A 37 -0.27 17.37 17.99
N HIS A 38 -1.03 18.38 18.39
CA HIS A 38 -1.10 19.64 17.64
C HIS A 38 0.29 20.30 17.54
N GLY A 39 0.59 20.83 16.34
CA GLY A 39 1.89 21.45 16.06
C GLY A 39 3.00 20.47 15.64
N SER A 40 2.75 19.14 15.64
CA SER A 40 3.70 18.16 15.13
C SER A 40 3.96 18.35 13.63
N GLN A 41 5.18 18.04 13.21
CA GLN A 41 5.53 17.94 11.79
C GLN A 41 5.19 16.53 11.27
N PRO A 42 4.73 16.38 10.02
CA PRO A 42 4.47 15.08 9.44
C PRO A 42 5.78 14.31 9.27
N THR A 43 5.79 13.03 9.63
CA THR A 43 6.98 12.17 9.56
C THR A 43 6.89 11.10 8.48
N HIS A 44 5.69 10.62 8.20
CA HIS A 44 5.45 9.47 7.33
C HIS A 44 4.47 9.72 6.20
N ARG A 45 3.74 10.84 6.23
CA ARG A 45 2.71 11.19 5.25
C ARG A 45 2.90 12.60 4.73
N CYS A 46 2.12 12.98 3.74
CA CYS A 46 2.16 14.31 3.14
C CYS A 46 1.83 15.44 4.14
N CYS A 47 1.04 15.14 5.17
CA CYS A 47 0.65 16.09 6.21
C CYS A 47 0.18 15.39 7.48
N VAL A 48 0.17 16.14 8.59
CA VAL A 48 -0.28 15.68 9.92
C VAL A 48 -1.72 15.16 9.92
N TYR A 49 -2.60 15.80 9.16
CA TYR A 49 -4.01 15.36 9.06
C TYR A 49 -4.11 13.96 8.45
N ARG A 50 -3.29 13.67 7.44
CA ARG A 50 -3.24 12.34 6.83
C ARG A 50 -2.64 11.30 7.77
N GLU A 51 -1.63 11.65 8.55
CA GLU A 51 -1.09 10.78 9.58
C GLU A 51 -2.13 10.42 10.64
N ARG A 52 -2.85 11.42 11.15
CA ARG A 52 -3.92 11.20 12.14
C ARG A 52 -5.07 10.37 11.57
N GLU A 53 -5.44 10.56 10.30
CA GLU A 53 -6.47 9.75 9.65
C GLU A 53 -6.05 8.27 9.56
N VAL A 54 -4.80 8.01 9.21
CA VAL A 54 -4.25 6.64 9.22
C VAL A 54 -4.24 6.06 10.63
N LEU A 55 -3.91 6.87 11.65
CA LEU A 55 -3.95 6.43 13.06
C LEU A 55 -5.37 6.15 13.52
N ARG A 56 -6.37 6.98 13.15
CA ARG A 56 -7.79 6.73 13.45
C ARG A 56 -8.23 5.37 12.91
N ASN A 57 -7.96 5.11 11.63
CA ASN A 57 -8.26 3.80 11.03
C ASN A 57 -7.53 2.65 11.76
N ARG A 58 -6.30 2.86 12.25
CA ARG A 58 -5.57 1.85 13.03
C ARG A 58 -6.20 1.60 14.39
N VAL A 59 -6.74 2.63 15.05
CA VAL A 59 -7.49 2.50 16.30
C VAL A 59 -8.74 1.66 16.06
N ASP A 60 -9.51 1.93 15.00
CA ASP A 60 -10.69 1.12 14.65
C ASP A 60 -10.32 -0.34 14.41
N TRP A 61 -9.21 -0.58 13.70
CA TRP A 61 -8.71 -1.94 13.45
C TRP A 61 -8.18 -2.63 14.71
N ALA A 62 -7.61 -1.88 15.64
CA ALA A 62 -7.22 -2.39 16.94
C ALA A 62 -8.44 -2.77 17.79
N CYS A 63 -9.58 -2.13 17.56
CA CYS A 63 -10.87 -2.46 18.16
C CYS A 63 -11.66 -3.53 17.39
N GLY A 64 -11.03 -4.26 16.46
CA GLY A 64 -11.69 -5.31 15.66
C GLY A 64 -12.59 -4.77 14.53
N ARG A 65 -12.65 -3.45 14.31
CA ARG A 65 -13.53 -2.79 13.33
C ARG A 65 -12.76 -2.39 12.07
N ALA A 66 -12.40 -3.34 11.23
CA ALA A 66 -11.76 -3.00 9.96
C ALA A 66 -12.81 -2.62 8.92
N SER A 67 -12.84 -1.36 8.50
CA SER A 67 -13.61 -0.91 7.36
C SER A 67 -12.85 -1.13 6.06
N VAL A 68 -13.48 -1.78 5.09
CA VAL A 68 -12.95 -2.02 3.74
C VAL A 68 -13.81 -1.27 2.74
N TYR A 69 -13.16 -0.62 1.79
CA TYR A 69 -13.82 0.07 0.71
C TYR A 69 -14.18 -0.91 -0.42
N ASP A 70 -15.44 -0.99 -0.79
CA ASP A 70 -15.96 -1.93 -1.80
C ASP A 70 -15.76 -1.48 -3.26
N GLY A 71 -15.26 -0.26 -3.47
CA GLY A 71 -15.11 0.32 -4.81
C GLY A 71 -16.26 1.22 -5.26
N GLU A 72 -17.41 1.17 -4.59
CA GLU A 72 -18.65 1.90 -4.94
C GLU A 72 -19.03 3.01 -3.93
N ASN A 73 -18.03 3.57 -3.23
CA ASN A 73 -18.18 4.58 -2.17
C ASN A 73 -18.82 4.08 -0.86
N HIS A 74 -18.91 2.78 -0.66
CA HIS A 74 -19.36 2.22 0.61
C HIS A 74 -18.18 1.65 1.41
N TYR A 75 -18.28 1.78 2.75
CA TYR A 75 -17.38 1.12 3.68
C TYR A 75 -18.14 -0.02 4.36
N THR A 76 -17.67 -1.23 4.17
CA THR A 76 -18.19 -2.40 4.86
C THR A 76 -17.20 -2.87 5.92
N PHE A 77 -17.68 -3.35 7.06
CA PHE A 77 -16.82 -4.01 8.03
C PHE A 77 -16.47 -5.41 7.53
N THR A 78 -15.24 -5.84 7.80
CA THR A 78 -14.79 -7.17 7.43
C THR A 78 -14.37 -7.95 8.67
N ASP A 79 -14.77 -9.22 8.71
CA ASP A 79 -14.32 -10.19 9.73
C ASP A 79 -13.03 -10.89 9.30
N GLN A 80 -12.43 -10.47 8.19
CA GLN A 80 -11.22 -11.08 7.67
C GLN A 80 -9.99 -10.68 8.51
N PRO A 81 -9.09 -11.62 8.80
CA PRO A 81 -7.93 -11.35 9.67
C PRO A 81 -6.90 -10.40 9.04
N VAL A 82 -6.94 -10.19 7.73
CA VAL A 82 -6.05 -9.28 7.00
C VAL A 82 -6.87 -8.41 6.05
N ALA A 83 -6.67 -7.11 6.09
CA ALA A 83 -7.40 -6.16 5.26
C ALA A 83 -6.51 -5.05 4.69
N VAL A 84 -7.05 -4.24 3.77
CA VAL A 84 -6.37 -3.09 3.16
C VAL A 84 -6.94 -1.79 3.72
N MET A 85 -6.09 -1.02 4.37
CA MET A 85 -6.42 0.32 4.84
C MET A 85 -6.32 1.33 3.69
N ASN A 86 -7.45 1.80 3.23
CA ASN A 86 -7.53 2.68 2.07
C ASN A 86 -6.82 4.03 2.27
N SER A 87 -6.89 4.59 3.47
CA SER A 87 -6.23 5.84 3.84
C SER A 87 -4.71 5.77 3.75
N ALA A 88 -4.13 4.58 3.82
CA ALA A 88 -2.68 4.34 3.77
C ALA A 88 -2.18 3.77 2.43
N CYS A 89 -3.06 3.28 1.55
CA CYS A 89 -2.71 2.57 0.31
C CYS A 89 -2.63 3.51 -0.89
N GLU A 90 -1.62 4.39 -0.95
CA GLU A 90 -1.55 5.41 -2.00
C GLU A 90 -0.16 5.64 -2.61
N GLY A 91 0.91 5.23 -1.95
CA GLY A 91 2.28 5.60 -2.33
C GLY A 91 2.96 4.72 -3.39
N CYS A 92 2.36 3.61 -3.79
CA CYS A 92 2.98 2.69 -4.74
C CYS A 92 2.77 3.11 -6.21
N PRO A 93 3.72 2.76 -7.12
CA PRO A 93 3.55 2.94 -8.55
C PRO A 93 2.30 2.24 -9.09
N LEU A 94 1.66 2.84 -10.09
CA LEU A 94 0.54 2.22 -10.82
C LEU A 94 1.02 1.29 -11.93
N GLN A 95 2.10 1.70 -12.59
CA GLN A 95 2.67 0.96 -13.71
C GLN A 95 3.64 -0.09 -13.19
N ARG A 96 3.56 -1.29 -13.75
CA ARG A 96 4.49 -2.35 -13.43
C ARG A 96 5.90 -2.06 -13.93
N TYR A 97 6.03 -1.55 -15.15
CA TYR A 97 7.34 -1.25 -15.74
C TYR A 97 7.55 0.25 -15.86
N THR A 98 8.67 0.72 -15.31
CA THR A 98 9.08 2.12 -15.35
C THR A 98 10.51 2.23 -15.88
N VAL A 99 10.76 3.28 -16.68
CA VAL A 99 12.11 3.58 -17.13
C VAL A 99 12.82 4.38 -16.04
N THR A 100 14.01 3.96 -15.67
CA THR A 100 14.84 4.59 -14.65
C THR A 100 15.91 5.49 -15.28
N SER A 101 16.62 6.25 -14.44
CA SER A 101 17.76 7.10 -14.85
C SER A 101 18.93 6.32 -15.50
N ASN A 102 18.94 4.98 -15.40
CA ASN A 102 19.93 4.14 -16.08
C ASN A 102 19.74 4.07 -17.60
N CYS A 103 18.71 4.71 -18.15
CA CYS A 103 18.50 4.74 -19.59
C CYS A 103 19.59 5.55 -20.30
N GLN A 104 20.41 4.87 -21.12
CA GLN A 104 21.55 5.47 -21.82
C GLN A 104 21.19 5.98 -23.22
N HIS A 105 19.94 6.13 -23.57
CA HIS A 105 19.47 6.61 -24.90
C HIS A 105 20.16 5.85 -26.08
N CYS A 106 20.37 4.55 -25.91
CA CYS A 106 21.19 3.75 -26.81
C CYS A 106 20.61 3.72 -28.24
N MET A 107 21.50 3.75 -29.24
CA MET A 107 21.09 3.70 -30.66
C MET A 107 20.38 2.41 -31.04
N ALA A 108 20.69 1.30 -30.36
CA ALA A 108 20.08 0.00 -30.63
C ALA A 108 18.60 -0.07 -30.27
N GLN A 109 18.11 0.79 -29.37
CA GLN A 109 16.69 0.91 -28.97
C GLN A 109 15.96 -0.43 -28.80
N ARG A 110 16.64 -1.44 -28.24
CA ARG A 110 16.12 -2.80 -28.15
C ARG A 110 14.80 -2.91 -27.41
N CYS A 111 14.58 -2.04 -26.42
CA CYS A 111 13.31 -1.97 -25.68
C CYS A 111 12.13 -1.58 -26.57
N LEU A 112 12.35 -0.63 -27.51
CA LEU A 112 11.34 -0.21 -28.48
C LEU A 112 11.05 -1.34 -29.47
N GLN A 113 12.08 -1.98 -30.02
CA GLN A 113 11.95 -3.10 -30.96
C GLN A 113 11.27 -4.32 -30.32
N ALA A 114 11.51 -4.58 -29.03
CA ALA A 114 10.89 -5.68 -28.30
C ALA A 114 9.42 -5.43 -27.97
N CYS A 115 8.94 -4.19 -28.06
CA CYS A 115 7.57 -3.84 -27.68
C CYS A 115 6.59 -4.07 -28.84
N ARG A 116 5.93 -5.23 -28.86
CA ARG A 116 4.93 -5.60 -29.89
C ARG A 116 3.67 -4.71 -29.85
N PHE A 117 3.45 -3.98 -28.74
CA PHE A 117 2.25 -3.16 -28.53
C PHE A 117 2.49 -1.67 -28.85
N GLY A 118 3.69 -1.30 -29.31
CA GLY A 118 4.01 0.09 -29.59
C GLY A 118 3.86 1.02 -28.40
N ALA A 119 4.07 0.48 -27.17
CA ALA A 119 3.90 1.23 -25.94
C ALA A 119 5.14 2.06 -25.56
N ILE A 120 6.25 1.93 -26.28
CA ILE A 120 7.50 2.63 -25.96
C ILE A 120 7.77 3.69 -27.02
N THR A 121 8.12 4.88 -26.56
CA THR A 121 8.54 6.01 -27.41
C THR A 121 9.90 6.49 -26.92
N MET A 122 10.81 6.77 -27.85
CA MET A 122 12.10 7.39 -27.53
C MET A 122 11.96 8.90 -27.56
N THR A 123 12.45 9.57 -26.53
CA THR A 123 12.54 11.02 -26.43
C THR A 123 14.00 11.43 -26.20
N HIS A 124 14.29 12.73 -26.23
CA HIS A 124 15.62 13.26 -25.87
C HIS A 124 16.00 13.02 -24.41
N GLN A 125 15.04 12.69 -23.54
CA GLN A 125 15.26 12.35 -22.13
C GLN A 125 15.30 10.85 -21.86
N GLY A 126 15.09 10.00 -22.88
CA GLY A 126 15.10 8.55 -22.76
C GLY A 126 13.85 7.88 -23.30
N ALA A 127 13.73 6.61 -23.04
CA ALA A 127 12.54 5.83 -23.36
C ALA A 127 11.40 6.19 -22.41
N ILE A 128 10.19 6.32 -22.95
CA ILE A 128 8.95 6.52 -22.15
C ILE A 128 8.00 5.37 -22.47
N ILE A 129 7.38 4.81 -21.44
CA ILE A 129 6.37 3.76 -21.57
C ILE A 129 4.99 4.39 -21.43
N ASN A 130 4.15 4.26 -22.46
CA ASN A 130 2.75 4.67 -22.41
C ASN A 130 1.94 3.62 -21.64
N PRO A 131 1.32 3.99 -20.49
CA PRO A 131 0.58 3.05 -19.64
C PRO A 131 -0.65 2.44 -20.31
N ASP A 132 -1.33 3.20 -21.19
CA ASP A 132 -2.58 2.76 -21.81
C ASP A 132 -2.33 1.67 -22.86
N LYS A 133 -1.16 1.73 -23.53
CA LYS A 133 -0.74 0.74 -24.53
C LYS A 133 0.02 -0.43 -23.91
N CYS A 134 0.62 -0.24 -22.72
CA CYS A 134 1.46 -1.24 -22.07
C CYS A 134 0.63 -2.43 -21.58
N ARG A 135 1.02 -3.65 -22.01
CA ARG A 135 0.41 -4.91 -21.55
C ARG A 135 1.20 -5.60 -20.43
N GLU A 136 2.17 -4.90 -19.86
CA GLU A 136 2.98 -5.38 -18.71
C GLU A 136 3.66 -6.74 -18.94
N CYS A 137 4.01 -7.06 -20.18
CA CYS A 137 4.60 -8.36 -20.56
C CYS A 137 6.08 -8.52 -20.20
N GLY A 138 6.81 -7.43 -19.93
CA GLY A 138 8.21 -7.46 -19.49
C GLY A 138 9.26 -7.62 -20.60
N MET A 139 8.89 -7.79 -21.86
CA MET A 139 9.84 -7.99 -22.98
C MET A 139 10.86 -6.85 -23.10
N CYS A 140 10.42 -5.62 -22.87
CA CYS A 140 11.30 -4.44 -22.92
C CYS A 140 12.33 -4.42 -21.78
N ALA A 141 11.97 -4.91 -20.59
CA ALA A 141 12.89 -5.01 -19.46
C ALA A 141 13.98 -6.06 -19.73
N GLN A 142 13.60 -7.21 -20.29
CA GLN A 142 14.56 -8.28 -20.66
C GLN A 142 15.48 -7.86 -21.82
N ALA A 143 14.96 -7.07 -22.75
CA ALA A 143 15.74 -6.62 -23.91
C ALA A 143 16.71 -5.47 -23.60
N CYS A 144 16.57 -4.80 -22.47
CA CYS A 144 17.39 -3.64 -22.11
C CYS A 144 18.75 -4.08 -21.56
N PRO A 145 19.90 -3.80 -22.26
CA PRO A 145 21.23 -4.23 -21.79
C PRO A 145 21.71 -3.47 -20.56
N TYR A 146 21.06 -2.33 -20.22
CA TYR A 146 21.41 -1.49 -19.07
C TYR A 146 20.50 -1.72 -17.87
N ASN A 147 19.56 -2.66 -17.94
CA ASN A 147 18.53 -2.87 -16.91
C ASN A 147 17.81 -1.59 -16.52
N ALA A 148 17.63 -0.67 -17.49
CA ALA A 148 17.02 0.62 -17.27
C ALA A 148 15.49 0.57 -17.12
N ILE A 149 14.86 -0.58 -17.36
CA ILE A 149 13.42 -0.76 -17.20
C ILE A 149 13.18 -1.66 -15.98
N ALA A 150 12.73 -1.04 -14.90
CA ALA A 150 12.50 -1.73 -13.64
C ALA A 150 11.09 -2.33 -13.56
N ASP A 151 10.97 -3.53 -12.99
CA ASP A 151 9.69 -4.11 -12.56
C ASP A 151 9.30 -3.50 -11.20
N ALA A 152 8.44 -2.49 -11.23
CA ALA A 152 7.94 -1.75 -10.08
C ALA A 152 6.63 -2.34 -9.53
N ARG A 153 6.40 -3.64 -9.73
CA ARG A 153 5.24 -4.35 -9.17
C ARG A 153 5.17 -4.12 -7.66
N ARG A 154 3.98 -3.83 -7.18
CA ARG A 154 3.76 -3.56 -5.75
C ARG A 154 4.25 -4.71 -4.88
N PRO A 155 4.96 -4.44 -3.77
CA PRO A 155 5.48 -5.49 -2.90
C PRO A 155 4.42 -6.46 -2.39
N CYS A 156 3.22 -5.97 -2.04
CA CYS A 156 2.10 -6.81 -1.60
C CYS A 156 1.63 -7.79 -2.68
N VAL A 157 1.56 -7.35 -3.96
CA VAL A 157 1.19 -8.22 -5.08
C VAL A 157 2.27 -9.27 -5.33
N ARG A 158 3.55 -8.84 -5.27
CA ARG A 158 4.68 -9.75 -5.48
C ARG A 158 4.81 -10.83 -4.40
N SER A 159 4.47 -10.48 -3.16
CA SER A 159 4.59 -11.38 -2.00
C SER A 159 3.43 -12.35 -1.83
N CYS A 160 2.33 -12.17 -2.58
CA CYS A 160 1.16 -13.03 -2.46
C CYS A 160 1.39 -14.36 -3.20
N PRO A 161 1.43 -15.51 -2.51
CA PRO A 161 1.72 -16.81 -3.14
C PRO A 161 0.56 -17.35 -3.97
N VAL A 162 -0.65 -16.81 -3.77
CA VAL A 162 -1.89 -17.27 -4.44
C VAL A 162 -2.51 -16.20 -5.33
N ASP A 163 -1.76 -15.12 -5.63
CA ASP A 163 -2.21 -14.00 -6.47
C ASP A 163 -3.59 -13.43 -6.08
N ALA A 164 -3.88 -13.39 -4.78
CA ALA A 164 -5.13 -12.87 -4.25
C ALA A 164 -5.20 -11.33 -4.22
N ILE A 165 -4.11 -10.62 -4.54
CA ILE A 165 -4.06 -9.16 -4.45
C ILE A 165 -4.08 -8.55 -5.85
N SER A 166 -5.09 -7.75 -6.12
CA SER A 166 -5.23 -6.92 -7.32
C SER A 166 -5.05 -5.43 -6.98
N VAL A 167 -4.86 -4.62 -8.01
CA VAL A 167 -4.73 -3.16 -7.88
C VAL A 167 -5.73 -2.51 -8.83
N ASP A 168 -6.63 -1.74 -8.28
CA ASP A 168 -7.52 -0.90 -9.07
C ASP A 168 -6.72 0.30 -9.63
N LYS A 169 -6.72 0.44 -10.96
CA LYS A 169 -6.00 1.51 -11.65
C LYS A 169 -6.66 2.89 -11.50
N LYS A 170 -7.97 2.93 -11.23
CA LYS A 170 -8.72 4.20 -11.09
C LYS A 170 -8.49 4.84 -9.73
N ASN A 171 -8.74 4.09 -8.65
CA ASN A 171 -8.60 4.59 -7.28
C ASN A 171 -7.22 4.35 -6.67
N ARG A 172 -6.30 3.68 -7.39
CA ARG A 172 -4.90 3.42 -7.01
C ARG A 172 -4.75 2.55 -5.75
N ARG A 173 -5.75 1.78 -5.38
CA ARG A 173 -5.78 0.98 -4.16
C ARG A 173 -5.60 -0.49 -4.45
N ALA A 174 -5.02 -1.21 -3.49
CA ALA A 174 -4.98 -2.65 -3.52
C ALA A 174 -6.31 -3.22 -3.00
N SER A 175 -6.72 -4.36 -3.53
CA SER A 175 -7.89 -5.13 -3.09
C SER A 175 -7.47 -6.58 -2.89
N ILE A 176 -8.04 -7.23 -1.89
CA ILE A 176 -7.81 -8.64 -1.59
C ILE A 176 -9.03 -9.45 -2.01
N ASP A 177 -8.81 -10.43 -2.87
CA ASP A 177 -9.82 -11.45 -3.18
C ASP A 177 -9.81 -12.50 -2.08
N TYR A 178 -10.77 -12.40 -1.17
CA TYR A 178 -10.86 -13.31 -0.01
C TYR A 178 -11.23 -14.75 -0.37
N ASN A 179 -11.75 -15.00 -1.57
CA ASN A 179 -11.97 -16.37 -2.04
C ASN A 179 -10.66 -17.09 -2.38
N LYS A 180 -9.59 -16.33 -2.67
CA LYS A 180 -8.26 -16.86 -2.95
C LYS A 180 -7.30 -16.72 -1.77
N CYS A 181 -7.57 -15.77 -0.88
CA CYS A 181 -6.67 -15.42 0.21
C CYS A 181 -6.58 -16.55 1.23
N ILE A 182 -5.36 -17.00 1.53
CA ILE A 182 -5.08 -18.01 2.55
C ILE A 182 -4.66 -17.40 3.90
N SER A 183 -4.81 -16.11 4.07
CA SER A 183 -4.49 -15.36 5.31
C SER A 183 -3.05 -15.54 5.83
N CYS A 184 -2.08 -15.81 4.95
CA CYS A 184 -0.69 -16.09 5.33
C CYS A 184 0.11 -14.88 5.87
N GLY A 185 -0.41 -13.66 5.74
CA GLY A 185 0.23 -12.44 6.26
C GLY A 185 1.43 -11.89 5.47
N ASN A 186 1.92 -12.55 4.40
CA ASN A 186 3.09 -12.08 3.63
C ASN A 186 2.94 -10.64 3.12
N CYS A 187 1.74 -10.26 2.72
CA CYS A 187 1.43 -8.92 2.23
C CYS A 187 1.53 -7.84 3.31
N THR A 188 1.25 -8.17 4.58
CA THR A 188 1.38 -7.23 5.71
C THR A 188 2.84 -6.90 5.97
N VAL A 189 3.72 -7.90 5.89
CA VAL A 189 5.17 -7.73 6.03
C VAL A 189 5.76 -6.97 4.84
N ALA A 190 5.31 -7.29 3.62
CA ALA A 190 5.85 -6.71 2.40
C ALA A 190 5.41 -5.25 2.17
N CYS A 191 4.31 -4.79 2.76
CA CYS A 191 3.78 -3.44 2.50
C CYS A 191 4.65 -2.36 3.16
N PRO A 192 5.35 -1.50 2.38
CA PRO A 192 6.22 -0.46 2.96
C PRO A 192 5.42 0.67 3.61
N PHE A 193 4.14 0.82 3.27
CA PHE A 193 3.25 1.85 3.83
C PHE A 193 2.42 1.35 5.00
N SER A 194 2.57 0.07 5.40
CA SER A 194 1.69 -0.60 6.36
C SER A 194 0.19 -0.41 6.06
N ALA A 195 -0.14 -0.34 4.78
CA ALA A 195 -1.52 -0.20 4.34
C ALA A 195 -2.28 -1.54 4.40
N ILE A 196 -1.57 -2.67 4.33
CA ILE A 196 -2.14 -3.98 4.59
C ILE A 196 -1.69 -4.40 5.97
N SER A 197 -2.63 -4.70 6.82
CA SER A 197 -2.37 -5.11 8.20
C SER A 197 -3.39 -6.16 8.65
N ASP A 198 -3.05 -6.86 9.72
CA ASP A 198 -3.97 -7.70 10.45
C ASP A 198 -4.96 -6.83 11.24
N VAL A 199 -6.16 -7.35 11.39
CA VAL A 199 -7.22 -6.83 12.26
C VAL A 199 -6.98 -7.42 13.64
N SER A 200 -6.94 -6.60 14.66
CA SER A 200 -6.66 -7.04 16.02
C SER A 200 -7.95 -7.50 16.71
N MET A 201 -7.82 -8.46 17.60
CA MET A 201 -8.87 -8.92 18.52
C MET A 201 -8.55 -8.54 19.97
N ILE A 202 -7.71 -7.52 20.19
CA ILE A 202 -7.21 -7.18 21.52
C ILE A 202 -8.35 -6.75 22.46
N THR A 203 -9.36 -6.07 21.94
CA THR A 203 -10.54 -5.66 22.73
C THR A 203 -11.46 -6.81 23.12
N ASP A 204 -11.39 -7.94 22.40
CA ASP A 204 -12.20 -9.12 22.70
C ASP A 204 -11.52 -10.02 23.72
N VAL A 205 -10.21 -9.83 23.92
CA VAL A 205 -9.38 -10.64 24.84
C VAL A 205 -9.26 -9.96 26.21
N ILE A 206 -9.33 -8.64 26.28
CA ILE A 206 -9.26 -7.85 27.52
C ILE A 206 -10.64 -7.69 28.12
#